data_4855efb96781c7a3731b54a5ce621035
#
_entry.id   4855efb96781c7a3731b54a5ce621035
#
_cell.length_a   1.000
_cell.length_b   1.000
_cell.length_c   1.000
_cell.angle_alpha   90.00
_cell.angle_beta   90.00
_cell.angle_gamma   90.00
#
_symmetry.space_group_name_H-M   'P 1'
#
loop_
_entity.id
_entity.type
_entity.pdbx_description
1 polymer ?
#
loop_
_entity_poly.entity_id
_entity_poly.type
_entity_poly.pdbx_seq_one_letter_code
_entity_poly.pdbx_strand_id
1 'polypeptide(L)'
;MLTAGTAFAADVKIPADADNFYKSDKVNMRAVEFPNLYKMNITGNLFTPKSMKEGDRLPAIIVGHPMGAVKEQSANLYATKMAEYGYVTLAIDLSFWGGSDGQPRNAVLPDLYAESFNAAVDYLGTRPFVDRNRIGAIGICGSGSFAISAAKIDPRIKAVATVSMYNMGNANRHGLKNSLTLEQRKQIIAEAAEQRYVEYEGGETRYTSGTVHELNENSTPIEREFYEYYRTPRGEFTPEGVSPMTTTHPTLSSNTKFMNFYPFEDIETISPRALLFITGDTAHSREFSEDAYKRAAEPKELVIVKGAGHVDLYDRVGLIPFAKLNEFFGQYLGK
;
A
#
# COMPACT_ATOMS: atom_id res chain seq x y z
N MET A 1 30.39 20.37 31.46
CA MET A 1 30.41 18.91 31.22
C MET A 1 29.18 18.58 30.43
N LEU A 2 29.34 18.43 29.13
CA LEU A 2 28.26 17.97 28.24
C LEU A 2 28.26 16.43 28.33
N THR A 3 27.19 15.85 28.88
CA THR A 3 26.95 14.43 28.82
C THR A 3 26.48 14.08 27.41
N ALA A 4 27.34 13.44 26.63
CA ALA A 4 26.99 12.85 25.36
C ALA A 4 25.93 11.76 25.63
N GLY A 5 24.70 12.01 25.16
CA GLY A 5 23.67 11.00 25.12
C GLY A 5 24.13 9.87 24.20
N THR A 6 24.33 8.69 24.77
CA THR A 6 24.54 7.48 24.00
C THR A 6 23.28 7.23 23.20
N ALA A 7 23.36 7.40 21.88
CA ALA A 7 22.33 6.93 20.96
C ALA A 7 22.18 5.43 21.17
N PHE A 8 21.02 4.99 21.63
CA PHE A 8 20.62 3.58 21.61
C PHE A 8 20.39 3.21 20.13
N ALA A 9 21.45 2.81 19.44
CA ALA A 9 21.29 1.95 18.28
C ALA A 9 20.77 0.63 18.82
N ALA A 10 19.45 0.46 18.86
CA ALA A 10 18.87 -0.84 19.12
C ALA A 10 19.43 -1.77 18.03
N ASP A 11 20.01 -2.91 18.44
CA ASP A 11 20.39 -4.00 17.55
C ASP A 11 19.10 -4.51 16.88
N VAL A 12 18.69 -3.85 15.78
CA VAL A 12 17.52 -4.24 15.01
C VAL A 12 17.87 -5.50 14.24
N LYS A 13 17.37 -6.62 14.73
CA LYS A 13 17.59 -7.91 14.08
C LYS A 13 16.62 -8.08 12.92
N ILE A 14 17.13 -7.93 11.69
CA ILE A 14 16.35 -8.22 10.49
C ILE A 14 16.00 -9.74 10.48
N PRO A 15 14.71 -10.11 10.32
CA PRO A 15 14.31 -11.51 10.21
C PRO A 15 15.01 -12.21 9.05
N ALA A 16 15.42 -13.47 9.24
CA ALA A 16 16.20 -14.21 8.24
C ALA A 16 15.41 -14.45 6.92
N ASP A 17 14.09 -14.44 6.99
CA ASP A 17 13.17 -14.62 5.85
C ASP A 17 12.64 -13.28 5.29
N ALA A 18 13.15 -12.14 5.78
CA ALA A 18 12.85 -10.84 5.22
C ALA A 18 13.63 -10.65 3.91
N ASP A 19 12.92 -10.38 2.83
CA ASP A 19 13.52 -10.25 1.49
C ASP A 19 12.78 -9.20 0.65
N ASN A 20 12.71 -7.98 1.18
CA ASN A 20 11.98 -6.87 0.55
C ASN A 20 12.44 -6.58 -0.88
N PHE A 21 13.75 -6.69 -1.15
CA PHE A 21 14.34 -6.36 -2.44
C PHE A 21 14.63 -7.61 -3.29
N TYR A 22 13.84 -8.66 -3.09
CA TYR A 22 13.92 -9.91 -3.86
C TYR A 22 13.92 -9.66 -5.36
N LYS A 23 14.83 -10.36 -6.04
CA LYS A 23 14.92 -10.37 -7.50
C LYS A 23 14.81 -11.80 -8.02
N SER A 24 14.10 -11.96 -9.13
CA SER A 24 13.90 -13.26 -9.75
C SER A 24 14.59 -13.33 -11.12
N ASP A 25 15.27 -14.45 -11.36
CA ASP A 25 15.82 -14.79 -12.68
C ASP A 25 14.76 -15.30 -13.66
N LYS A 26 13.53 -15.58 -13.20
CA LYS A 26 12.39 -16.06 -13.98
C LYS A 26 11.49 -14.95 -14.51
N VAL A 27 11.76 -13.70 -14.15
CA VAL A 27 10.90 -12.56 -14.40
C VAL A 27 11.69 -11.43 -15.06
N ASN A 28 11.09 -10.79 -16.07
CA ASN A 28 11.58 -9.53 -16.61
C ASN A 28 10.89 -8.37 -15.90
N MET A 29 11.62 -7.30 -15.64
CA MET A 29 11.09 -6.06 -15.09
C MET A 29 11.46 -4.88 -15.98
N ARG A 30 10.50 -3.97 -16.20
CA ARG A 30 10.77 -2.67 -16.84
C ARG A 30 9.96 -1.57 -16.16
N ALA A 31 10.55 -0.39 -16.04
CA ALA A 31 9.84 0.81 -15.61
C ALA A 31 8.86 1.25 -16.70
N VAL A 32 7.69 1.70 -16.29
CA VAL A 32 6.64 2.22 -17.18
C VAL A 32 6.00 3.47 -16.59
N GLU A 33 5.45 4.30 -17.48
CA GLU A 33 4.66 5.47 -17.12
C GLU A 33 3.39 5.48 -17.94
N PHE A 34 2.29 5.93 -17.33
CA PHE A 34 1.00 6.04 -18.00
C PHE A 34 0.14 7.12 -17.34
N PRO A 35 -0.72 7.82 -18.11
CA PRO A 35 -1.55 8.84 -17.52
C PRO A 35 -2.75 8.24 -16.77
N ASN A 36 -3.16 8.89 -15.69
CA ASN A 36 -4.47 8.69 -15.11
C ASN A 36 -5.56 9.50 -15.88
N LEU A 37 -6.81 9.42 -15.44
CA LEU A 37 -7.93 10.14 -16.03
C LEU A 37 -7.68 11.67 -16.08
N TYR A 38 -6.98 12.21 -15.11
CA TYR A 38 -6.66 13.63 -14.95
C TYR A 38 -5.34 14.06 -15.61
N LYS A 39 -4.74 13.18 -16.42
CA LYS A 39 -3.47 13.42 -17.14
C LYS A 39 -2.25 13.58 -16.23
N MET A 40 -2.33 13.10 -15.00
CA MET A 40 -1.17 12.93 -14.15
C MET A 40 -0.46 11.62 -14.51
N ASN A 41 0.85 11.63 -14.67
CA ASN A 41 1.62 10.41 -14.91
C ASN A 41 1.70 9.55 -13.64
N ILE A 42 1.37 8.28 -13.80
CA ILE A 42 1.58 7.24 -12.79
C ILE A 42 2.78 6.42 -13.23
N THR A 43 3.73 6.22 -12.32
CA THR A 43 4.88 5.37 -12.55
C THR A 43 4.63 3.97 -12.02
N GLY A 44 5.17 2.97 -12.69
CA GLY A 44 5.08 1.59 -12.27
C GLY A 44 6.28 0.77 -12.69
N ASN A 45 6.42 -0.39 -12.06
CA ASN A 45 7.31 -1.45 -12.52
C ASN A 45 6.48 -2.61 -13.04
N LEU A 46 6.60 -2.86 -14.34
CA LEU A 46 5.91 -3.96 -15.02
C LEU A 46 6.77 -5.20 -14.99
N PHE A 47 6.21 -6.29 -14.50
CA PHE A 47 6.86 -7.59 -14.45
C PHE A 47 6.15 -8.58 -15.40
N THR A 48 6.93 -9.31 -16.17
CA THR A 48 6.42 -10.35 -17.08
C THR A 48 7.19 -11.64 -16.88
N PRO A 49 6.51 -12.79 -16.87
CA PRO A 49 7.21 -14.08 -16.83
C PRO A 49 8.13 -14.24 -18.05
N LYS A 50 9.37 -14.70 -17.84
CA LYS A 50 10.26 -15.02 -18.96
C LYS A 50 9.74 -16.18 -19.83
N SER A 51 8.86 -17.00 -19.28
CA SER A 51 8.17 -18.08 -19.99
C SER A 51 7.06 -17.61 -20.93
N MET A 52 6.67 -16.34 -20.87
CA MET A 52 5.65 -15.76 -21.74
C MET A 52 6.11 -15.82 -23.20
N LYS A 53 5.23 -16.30 -24.07
CA LYS A 53 5.48 -16.45 -25.50
C LYS A 53 4.79 -15.34 -26.29
N GLU A 54 5.24 -15.12 -27.51
CA GLU A 54 4.57 -14.25 -28.46
C GLU A 54 3.12 -14.75 -28.70
N GLY A 55 2.17 -13.82 -28.61
CA GLY A 55 0.75 -14.13 -28.76
C GLY A 55 0.00 -14.53 -27.47
N ASP A 56 0.74 -14.79 -26.37
CA ASP A 56 0.10 -15.06 -25.07
C ASP A 56 -0.69 -13.84 -24.58
N ARG A 57 -1.84 -14.10 -23.96
CA ARG A 57 -2.66 -13.10 -23.26
C ARG A 57 -2.88 -13.59 -21.83
N LEU A 58 -2.08 -13.08 -20.91
CA LEU A 58 -2.01 -13.53 -19.54
C LEU A 58 -2.97 -12.72 -18.62
N PRO A 59 -3.42 -13.31 -17.51
CA PRO A 59 -4.06 -12.54 -16.46
C PRO A 59 -3.05 -11.56 -15.84
N ALA A 60 -3.55 -10.42 -15.34
CA ALA A 60 -2.69 -9.40 -14.76
C ALA A 60 -3.11 -9.01 -13.33
N ILE A 61 -2.15 -8.59 -12.53
CA ILE A 61 -2.37 -8.16 -11.14
C ILE A 61 -1.67 -6.81 -10.92
N ILE A 62 -2.44 -5.83 -10.44
CA ILE A 62 -1.93 -4.54 -9.99
C ILE A 62 -1.55 -4.67 -8.52
N VAL A 63 -0.41 -4.14 -8.11
CA VAL A 63 0.03 -4.16 -6.71
C VAL A 63 0.26 -2.74 -6.22
N GLY A 64 -0.49 -2.35 -5.19
CA GLY A 64 -0.33 -1.06 -4.50
C GLY A 64 0.48 -1.19 -3.21
N HIS A 65 1.34 -0.22 -2.98
CA HIS A 65 2.24 -0.16 -1.83
C HIS A 65 1.54 0.32 -0.54
N PRO A 66 2.11 0.07 0.65
CA PRO A 66 1.66 0.66 1.91
C PRO A 66 1.59 2.19 1.84
N MET A 67 0.70 2.80 2.63
CA MET A 67 0.66 4.26 2.74
C MET A 67 2.01 4.81 3.23
N GLY A 68 2.55 5.77 2.49
CA GLY A 68 3.86 6.34 2.77
C GLY A 68 5.06 5.55 2.22
N ALA A 69 4.85 4.36 1.66
CA ALA A 69 5.84 3.60 0.91
C ALA A 69 5.91 4.05 -0.56
N VAL A 70 6.70 3.33 -1.34
CA VAL A 70 6.80 3.42 -2.80
C VAL A 70 6.87 2.03 -3.42
N LYS A 71 6.68 1.94 -4.73
CA LYS A 71 6.63 0.66 -5.47
C LYS A 71 7.86 -0.21 -5.31
N GLU A 72 9.04 0.38 -5.14
CA GLU A 72 10.32 -0.34 -5.00
C GLU A 72 10.41 -1.20 -3.73
N GLN A 73 9.53 -0.97 -2.77
CA GLN A 73 9.49 -1.68 -1.50
C GLN A 73 8.58 -2.93 -1.63
N SER A 74 7.72 -3.21 -0.66
CA SER A 74 6.91 -4.45 -0.64
C SER A 74 6.08 -4.71 -1.90
N ALA A 75 5.63 -3.67 -2.60
CA ALA A 75 4.86 -3.84 -3.84
C ALA A 75 5.66 -4.57 -4.94
N ASN A 76 6.94 -4.23 -5.10
CA ASN A 76 7.81 -4.94 -6.05
C ASN A 76 8.01 -6.41 -5.68
N LEU A 77 8.15 -6.71 -4.39
CA LEU A 77 8.28 -8.09 -3.91
C LEU A 77 7.04 -8.92 -4.30
N TYR A 78 5.84 -8.41 -3.98
CA TYR A 78 4.59 -9.09 -4.32
C TYR A 78 4.42 -9.24 -5.83
N ALA A 79 4.70 -8.18 -6.59
CA ALA A 79 4.62 -8.21 -8.05
C ALA A 79 5.59 -9.24 -8.66
N THR A 80 6.83 -9.32 -8.17
CA THR A 80 7.83 -10.29 -8.61
C THR A 80 7.37 -11.71 -8.32
N LYS A 81 6.91 -11.98 -7.09
CA LYS A 81 6.44 -13.31 -6.68
C LYS A 81 5.22 -13.77 -7.48
N MET A 82 4.25 -12.88 -7.71
CA MET A 82 3.08 -13.23 -8.52
C MET A 82 3.43 -13.43 -9.99
N ALA A 83 4.42 -12.69 -10.53
CA ALA A 83 4.91 -12.91 -11.88
C ALA A 83 5.61 -14.28 -12.04
N GLU A 84 6.28 -14.78 -11.01
CA GLU A 84 6.82 -16.15 -11.00
C GLU A 84 5.72 -17.22 -11.14
N TYR A 85 4.51 -16.93 -10.66
CA TYR A 85 3.34 -17.79 -10.86
C TYR A 85 2.71 -17.65 -12.25
N GLY A 86 3.22 -16.77 -13.12
CA GLY A 86 2.77 -16.64 -14.51
C GLY A 86 1.79 -15.51 -14.78
N TYR A 87 1.61 -14.58 -13.85
CA TYR A 87 0.84 -13.34 -14.08
C TYR A 87 1.71 -12.26 -14.69
N VAL A 88 1.12 -11.38 -15.48
CA VAL A 88 1.68 -10.04 -15.71
C VAL A 88 1.38 -9.22 -14.47
N THR A 89 2.37 -8.57 -13.88
CA THR A 89 2.13 -7.77 -12.67
C THR A 89 2.65 -6.36 -12.82
N LEU A 90 2.00 -5.42 -12.15
CA LEU A 90 2.34 -4.00 -12.19
C LEU A 90 2.33 -3.42 -10.77
N ALA A 91 3.52 -3.17 -10.22
CA ALA A 91 3.67 -2.40 -9.00
C ALA A 91 3.61 -0.91 -9.33
N ILE A 92 2.72 -0.16 -8.70
CA ILE A 92 2.49 1.27 -8.98
C ILE A 92 2.93 2.17 -7.83
N ASP A 93 3.41 3.37 -8.14
CA ASP A 93 3.42 4.48 -7.19
C ASP A 93 2.05 5.18 -7.23
N LEU A 94 1.46 5.39 -6.07
CA LEU A 94 0.25 6.20 -5.96
C LEU A 94 0.53 7.65 -6.32
N SER A 95 -0.45 8.37 -6.84
CA SER A 95 -0.34 9.82 -7.10
C SER A 95 0.26 10.54 -5.88
N PHE A 96 1.13 11.51 -6.10
CA PHE A 96 1.90 12.28 -5.12
C PHE A 96 3.09 11.54 -4.46
N TRP A 97 3.27 10.25 -4.72
CA TRP A 97 4.31 9.41 -4.10
C TRP A 97 5.28 8.86 -5.15
N GLY A 98 6.51 8.60 -4.71
CA GLY A 98 7.54 8.02 -5.57
C GLY A 98 7.75 8.82 -6.85
N GLY A 99 7.75 8.15 -7.99
CA GLY A 99 7.90 8.77 -9.31
C GLY A 99 6.59 9.29 -9.92
N SER A 100 5.42 9.03 -9.31
CA SER A 100 4.13 9.50 -9.83
C SER A 100 3.94 11.00 -9.62
N ASP A 101 3.20 11.63 -10.55
CA ASP A 101 2.90 13.07 -10.48
C ASP A 101 2.07 13.45 -9.27
N GLY A 102 2.08 14.74 -8.98
CA GLY A 102 1.23 15.41 -7.99
C GLY A 102 2.02 16.35 -7.08
N GLN A 103 1.40 17.49 -6.76
CA GLN A 103 1.93 18.51 -5.86
C GLN A 103 0.85 18.92 -4.84
N PRO A 104 1.26 19.21 -3.59
CA PRO A 104 2.60 19.01 -3.04
C PRO A 104 2.97 17.52 -2.97
N ARG A 105 4.28 17.21 -2.95
CA ARG A 105 4.72 15.82 -2.79
C ARG A 105 4.20 15.26 -1.46
N ASN A 106 3.90 13.97 -1.42
CA ASN A 106 3.34 13.27 -0.27
C ASN A 106 1.95 13.79 0.16
N ALA A 107 1.22 14.46 -0.72
CA ALA A 107 -0.15 14.87 -0.42
C ALA A 107 -1.09 13.67 -0.32
N VAL A 108 -2.09 13.82 0.54
CA VAL A 108 -3.18 12.84 0.70
C VAL A 108 -4.38 13.26 -0.14
N LEU A 109 -4.77 12.37 -1.05
CA LEU A 109 -6.00 12.47 -1.80
C LEU A 109 -6.51 11.07 -2.17
N PRO A 110 -7.33 10.44 -1.30
CA PRO A 110 -7.74 9.04 -1.47
C PRO A 110 -8.42 8.72 -2.80
N ASP A 111 -9.15 9.67 -3.37
CA ASP A 111 -9.79 9.49 -4.68
C ASP A 111 -8.75 9.31 -5.80
N LEU A 112 -7.64 10.06 -5.77
CA LEU A 112 -6.54 9.88 -6.72
C LEU A 112 -5.71 8.62 -6.44
N TYR A 113 -5.70 8.13 -5.20
CA TYR A 113 -5.09 6.84 -4.91
C TYR A 113 -5.90 5.69 -5.51
N ALA A 114 -7.22 5.71 -5.37
CA ALA A 114 -8.11 4.78 -6.07
C ALA A 114 -7.99 4.91 -7.59
N GLU A 115 -7.95 6.14 -8.11
CA GLU A 115 -7.74 6.42 -9.54
C GLU A 115 -6.41 5.84 -10.05
N SER A 116 -5.35 5.80 -9.25
CA SER A 116 -4.08 5.18 -9.64
C SER A 116 -4.25 3.70 -10.00
N PHE A 117 -5.13 2.97 -9.28
CA PHE A 117 -5.52 1.60 -9.64
C PHE A 117 -6.34 1.53 -10.93
N ASN A 118 -7.30 2.43 -11.11
CA ASN A 118 -8.12 2.49 -12.33
C ASN A 118 -7.26 2.80 -13.57
N ALA A 119 -6.31 3.72 -13.46
CA ALA A 119 -5.34 4.04 -14.51
C ALA A 119 -4.43 2.82 -14.84
N ALA A 120 -4.05 2.06 -13.83
CA ALA A 120 -3.29 0.81 -14.03
C ALA A 120 -4.12 -0.23 -14.80
N VAL A 121 -5.43 -0.31 -14.57
CA VAL A 121 -6.35 -1.16 -15.38
C VAL A 121 -6.38 -0.68 -16.83
N ASP A 122 -6.47 0.63 -17.08
CA ASP A 122 -6.44 1.20 -18.44
C ASP A 122 -5.14 0.81 -19.14
N TYR A 123 -4.01 0.99 -18.47
CA TYR A 123 -2.70 0.63 -19.01
C TYR A 123 -2.62 -0.86 -19.34
N LEU A 124 -2.87 -1.74 -18.37
CA LEU A 124 -2.76 -3.19 -18.55
C LEU A 124 -3.75 -3.72 -19.59
N GLY A 125 -5.01 -3.27 -19.53
CA GLY A 125 -6.07 -3.74 -20.42
C GLY A 125 -5.88 -3.36 -21.90
N THR A 126 -4.93 -2.46 -22.19
CA THR A 126 -4.52 -2.07 -23.56
C THR A 126 -3.21 -2.72 -24.01
N ARG A 127 -2.59 -3.56 -23.17
CA ARG A 127 -1.39 -4.30 -23.57
C ARG A 127 -1.76 -5.55 -24.36
N PRO A 128 -1.07 -5.86 -25.48
CA PRO A 128 -1.41 -6.99 -26.33
C PRO A 128 -1.22 -8.36 -25.61
N PHE A 129 -0.36 -8.41 -24.61
CA PHE A 129 -0.03 -9.62 -23.83
C PHE A 129 -0.86 -9.77 -22.55
N VAL A 130 -1.86 -8.90 -22.31
CA VAL A 130 -2.78 -8.96 -21.17
C VAL A 130 -4.19 -9.30 -21.63
N ASP A 131 -4.83 -10.25 -20.95
CA ASP A 131 -6.26 -10.44 -21.08
C ASP A 131 -7.01 -9.44 -20.19
N ARG A 132 -7.60 -8.42 -20.82
CA ARG A 132 -8.32 -7.35 -20.10
C ARG A 132 -9.52 -7.82 -19.28
N ASN A 133 -10.00 -9.03 -19.49
CA ASN A 133 -11.09 -9.63 -18.73
C ASN A 133 -10.60 -10.36 -17.48
N ARG A 134 -9.28 -10.41 -17.26
CA ARG A 134 -8.62 -11.15 -16.17
C ARG A 134 -7.63 -10.29 -15.43
N ILE A 135 -8.08 -9.13 -14.92
CA ILE A 135 -7.27 -8.19 -14.15
C ILE A 135 -7.73 -8.20 -12.69
N GLY A 136 -6.78 -8.40 -11.78
CA GLY A 136 -6.99 -8.33 -10.34
C GLY A 136 -6.10 -7.27 -9.68
N ALA A 137 -6.28 -7.07 -8.39
CA ALA A 137 -5.47 -6.14 -7.60
C ALA A 137 -5.06 -6.73 -6.25
N ILE A 138 -3.87 -6.38 -5.80
CA ILE A 138 -3.38 -6.58 -4.43
C ILE A 138 -3.14 -5.20 -3.83
N GLY A 139 -3.74 -4.95 -2.67
CA GLY A 139 -3.48 -3.75 -1.87
C GLY A 139 -2.81 -4.10 -0.55
N ILE A 140 -1.61 -3.55 -0.31
CA ILE A 140 -0.85 -3.76 0.91
C ILE A 140 -1.06 -2.57 1.84
N CYS A 141 -1.42 -2.80 3.11
CA CYS A 141 -1.66 -1.78 4.13
C CYS A 141 -2.70 -0.75 3.66
N GLY A 142 -2.37 0.53 3.56
CA GLY A 142 -3.26 1.59 3.07
C GLY A 142 -3.84 1.30 1.69
N SER A 143 -3.04 0.73 0.78
CA SER A 143 -3.51 0.36 -0.57
C SER A 143 -4.59 -0.72 -0.56
N GLY A 144 -4.76 -1.47 0.51
CA GLY A 144 -5.92 -2.35 0.67
C GLY A 144 -7.24 -1.57 0.60
N SER A 145 -7.34 -0.47 1.34
CA SER A 145 -8.53 0.39 1.30
C SER A 145 -8.68 1.15 -0.03
N PHE A 146 -7.57 1.51 -0.69
CA PHE A 146 -7.62 2.18 -1.99
C PHE A 146 -8.03 1.22 -3.11
N ALA A 147 -7.53 -0.01 -3.12
CA ALA A 147 -7.92 -1.05 -4.07
C ALA A 147 -9.41 -1.41 -3.94
N ILE A 148 -9.93 -1.52 -2.71
CA ILE A 148 -11.37 -1.71 -2.46
C ILE A 148 -12.18 -0.53 -3.00
N SER A 149 -11.76 0.70 -2.71
CA SER A 149 -12.43 1.90 -3.22
C SER A 149 -12.45 1.94 -4.74
N ALA A 150 -11.33 1.60 -5.40
CA ALA A 150 -11.26 1.48 -6.85
C ALA A 150 -12.21 0.39 -7.39
N ALA A 151 -12.22 -0.78 -6.77
CA ALA A 151 -13.03 -1.91 -7.22
C ALA A 151 -14.54 -1.66 -7.10
N LYS A 152 -14.99 -0.85 -6.14
CA LYS A 152 -16.41 -0.48 -6.02
C LYS A 152 -16.96 0.23 -7.26
N ILE A 153 -16.12 0.97 -7.96
CA ILE A 153 -16.52 1.78 -9.12
C ILE A 153 -15.89 1.31 -10.45
N ASP A 154 -15.04 0.28 -10.41
CA ASP A 154 -14.43 -0.29 -11.63
C ASP A 154 -14.63 -1.81 -11.70
N PRO A 155 -15.65 -2.28 -12.45
CA PRO A 155 -15.95 -3.70 -12.57
C PRO A 155 -14.91 -4.47 -13.40
N ARG A 156 -13.94 -3.80 -14.00
CA ARG A 156 -12.83 -4.44 -14.71
C ARG A 156 -11.81 -5.06 -13.76
N ILE A 157 -11.79 -4.64 -12.49
CA ILE A 157 -11.04 -5.31 -11.42
C ILE A 157 -11.86 -6.53 -10.97
N LYS A 158 -11.43 -7.72 -11.38
CA LYS A 158 -12.21 -8.96 -11.24
C LYS A 158 -12.05 -9.66 -9.90
N ALA A 159 -10.96 -9.42 -9.20
CA ALA A 159 -10.68 -9.96 -7.88
C ALA A 159 -9.73 -9.04 -7.13
N VAL A 160 -9.90 -8.91 -5.82
CA VAL A 160 -9.03 -8.08 -4.96
C VAL A 160 -8.56 -8.90 -3.77
N ALA A 161 -7.26 -8.88 -3.52
CA ALA A 161 -6.66 -9.34 -2.28
C ALA A 161 -6.09 -8.14 -1.50
N THR A 162 -6.31 -8.12 -0.20
CA THR A 162 -5.70 -7.14 0.70
C THR A 162 -4.77 -7.84 1.68
N VAL A 163 -3.67 -7.20 2.02
CA VAL A 163 -2.67 -7.74 2.95
C VAL A 163 -2.35 -6.70 4.00
N SER A 164 -2.44 -7.08 5.27
CA SER A 164 -2.23 -6.16 6.40
C SER A 164 -2.98 -4.83 6.21
N MET A 165 -4.21 -4.88 5.75
CA MET A 165 -4.96 -3.70 5.33
C MET A 165 -5.19 -2.71 6.47
N TYR A 166 -5.10 -1.42 6.13
CA TYR A 166 -5.63 -0.32 6.91
C TYR A 166 -6.89 0.26 6.28
N ASN A 167 -7.92 0.47 7.07
CA ASN A 167 -8.94 1.42 6.71
C ASN A 167 -8.41 2.83 7.02
N MET A 168 -7.81 3.47 6.02
CA MET A 168 -7.15 4.76 6.20
C MET A 168 -8.10 5.86 6.70
N GLY A 169 -9.37 5.80 6.31
CA GLY A 169 -10.37 6.73 6.80
C GLY A 169 -10.69 6.51 8.28
N ASN A 170 -10.98 5.28 8.67
CA ASN A 170 -11.30 4.94 10.05
C ASN A 170 -10.12 5.23 10.99
N ALA A 171 -8.92 4.80 10.62
CA ALA A 171 -7.71 5.02 11.41
C ALA A 171 -7.45 6.51 11.67
N ASN A 172 -7.68 7.38 10.67
CA ASN A 172 -7.50 8.83 10.83
C ASN A 172 -8.66 9.52 11.59
N ARG A 173 -9.87 8.96 11.55
CA ARG A 173 -11.02 9.50 12.32
C ARG A 173 -11.01 9.08 13.79
N HIS A 174 -10.64 7.83 14.05
CA HIS A 174 -10.87 7.19 15.35
C HIS A 174 -9.60 6.60 15.99
N GLY A 175 -8.49 6.52 15.27
CA GLY A 175 -7.30 5.78 15.72
C GLY A 175 -7.54 4.27 15.74
N LEU A 176 -6.49 3.52 16.09
CA LEU A 176 -6.59 2.08 16.29
C LEU A 176 -7.46 1.79 17.52
N LYS A 177 -8.40 0.86 17.42
CA LYS A 177 -9.32 0.47 18.50
C LYS A 177 -10.06 1.68 19.11
N ASN A 178 -10.40 2.67 18.28
CA ASN A 178 -11.07 3.90 18.69
C ASN A 178 -10.30 4.70 19.77
N SER A 179 -8.97 4.72 19.69
CA SER A 179 -8.11 5.41 20.67
C SER A 179 -8.12 6.94 20.55
N LEU A 180 -8.60 7.50 19.42
CA LEU A 180 -8.64 8.94 19.18
C LEU A 180 -10.00 9.52 19.63
N THR A 181 -9.97 10.46 20.57
CA THR A 181 -11.17 11.15 21.02
C THR A 181 -11.66 12.18 19.99
N LEU A 182 -12.93 12.57 20.10
CA LEU A 182 -13.50 13.61 19.22
C LEU A 182 -12.75 14.94 19.38
N GLU A 183 -12.36 15.32 20.60
CA GLU A 183 -11.62 16.56 20.84
C GLU A 183 -10.22 16.53 20.22
N GLN A 184 -9.50 15.41 20.32
CA GLN A 184 -8.21 15.23 19.65
C GLN A 184 -8.37 15.31 18.12
N ARG A 185 -9.41 14.69 17.57
CA ARG A 185 -9.72 14.77 16.12
C ARG A 185 -9.99 16.22 15.69
N LYS A 186 -10.79 16.98 16.44
CA LYS A 186 -11.06 18.40 16.16
C LYS A 186 -9.78 19.24 16.20
N GLN A 187 -8.88 18.97 17.15
CA GLN A 187 -7.59 19.66 17.27
C GLN A 187 -6.71 19.39 16.05
N ILE A 188 -6.62 18.14 15.58
CA ILE A 188 -5.88 17.76 14.36
C ILE A 188 -6.44 18.50 13.13
N ILE A 189 -7.76 18.57 13.00
CA ILE A 189 -8.43 19.30 11.92
C ILE A 189 -8.11 20.80 11.97
N ALA A 190 -8.16 21.41 13.15
CA ALA A 190 -7.85 22.82 13.34
C ALA A 190 -6.39 23.13 12.98
N GLU A 191 -5.45 22.31 13.45
CA GLU A 191 -4.01 22.48 13.14
C GLU A 191 -3.75 22.38 11.63
N ALA A 192 -4.35 21.41 10.95
CA ALA A 192 -4.24 21.26 9.50
C ALA A 192 -4.83 22.46 8.74
N ALA A 193 -5.93 23.03 9.24
CA ALA A 193 -6.55 24.22 8.65
C ALA A 193 -5.65 25.46 8.80
N GLU A 194 -5.06 25.69 9.98
CA GLU A 194 -4.10 26.79 10.20
C GLU A 194 -2.85 26.63 9.33
N GLN A 195 -2.34 25.42 9.18
CA GLN A 195 -1.19 25.14 8.31
C GLN A 195 -1.47 25.52 6.85
N ARG A 196 -2.71 25.45 6.38
CA ARG A 196 -3.05 25.88 5.02
C ARG A 196 -2.85 27.38 4.80
N TYR A 197 -3.08 28.22 5.81
CA TYR A 197 -2.77 29.66 5.71
C TYR A 197 -1.27 29.88 5.53
N VAL A 198 -0.45 29.18 6.31
CA VAL A 198 1.01 29.26 6.22
C VAL A 198 1.48 28.89 4.79
N GLU A 199 1.00 27.77 4.26
CA GLU A 199 1.36 27.31 2.91
C GLU A 199 0.82 28.23 1.81
N TYR A 200 -0.38 28.77 1.95
CA TYR A 200 -0.97 29.71 1.01
C TYR A 200 -0.20 31.03 0.93
N GLU A 201 0.35 31.48 2.01
CA GLU A 201 1.22 32.68 2.10
C GLU A 201 2.67 32.41 1.66
N GLY A 202 2.97 31.18 1.19
CA GLY A 202 4.28 30.78 0.69
C GLY A 202 5.25 30.30 1.78
N GLY A 203 4.75 29.99 2.97
CA GLY A 203 5.52 29.38 4.05
C GLY A 203 5.80 27.89 3.83
N GLU A 204 6.53 27.30 4.76
CA GLU A 204 6.99 25.92 4.65
C GLU A 204 5.86 24.90 4.78
N THR A 205 5.93 23.86 3.95
CA THR A 205 5.08 22.67 4.09
C THR A 205 5.52 21.85 5.31
N ARG A 206 4.58 21.59 6.22
CA ARG A 206 4.79 20.67 7.33
C ARG A 206 4.27 19.28 6.99
N TYR A 207 4.90 18.28 7.58
CA TYR A 207 4.58 16.87 7.40
C TYR A 207 4.02 16.27 8.69
N THR A 208 3.19 15.25 8.58
CA THR A 208 2.70 14.51 9.74
C THR A 208 3.78 13.59 10.28
N SER A 209 3.51 13.00 11.44
CA SER A 209 4.28 11.87 11.93
C SER A 209 4.00 10.64 11.03
N GLY A 210 4.91 10.34 10.14
CA GLY A 210 4.98 9.03 9.47
C GLY A 210 5.79 8.08 10.35
N THR A 211 6.73 7.34 9.74
CA THR A 211 7.68 6.53 10.51
C THR A 211 8.71 7.43 11.20
N VAL A 212 8.88 7.26 12.50
CA VAL A 212 9.88 8.01 13.28
C VAL A 212 11.29 7.78 12.72
N HIS A 213 12.16 8.80 12.83
CA HIS A 213 13.54 8.71 12.36
C HIS A 213 14.49 8.13 13.40
N GLU A 214 14.09 8.18 14.67
CA GLU A 214 14.87 7.66 15.80
C GLU A 214 13.94 6.96 16.79
N LEU A 215 14.43 5.89 17.40
CA LEU A 215 13.77 5.22 18.50
C LEU A 215 14.30 5.75 19.83
N ASN A 216 13.42 5.81 20.81
CA ASN A 216 13.76 6.14 22.18
C ASN A 216 13.04 5.21 23.17
N GLU A 217 13.23 5.42 24.46
CA GLU A 217 12.62 4.60 25.51
C GLU A 217 11.07 4.62 25.51
N ASN A 218 10.48 5.72 25.02
CA ASN A 218 9.02 5.90 24.96
C ASN A 218 8.42 5.44 23.63
N SER A 219 9.22 4.98 22.66
CA SER A 219 8.73 4.49 21.37
C SER A 219 7.81 3.31 21.56
N THR A 220 6.62 3.40 20.98
CA THR A 220 5.60 2.35 21.03
C THR A 220 6.01 1.11 20.23
N PRO A 221 5.44 -0.06 20.50
CA PRO A 221 5.68 -1.26 19.68
C PRO A 221 5.39 -1.04 18.19
N ILE A 222 4.37 -0.25 17.85
CA ILE A 222 4.00 0.05 16.47
C ILE A 222 5.06 0.95 15.80
N GLU A 223 5.54 1.99 16.50
CA GLU A 223 6.63 2.83 15.98
C GLU A 223 7.90 2.03 15.76
N ARG A 224 8.23 1.08 16.67
CA ARG A 224 9.38 0.18 16.51
C ARG A 224 9.21 -0.74 15.30
N GLU A 225 8.04 -1.33 15.10
CA GLU A 225 7.73 -2.22 13.98
C GLU A 225 7.90 -1.50 12.63
N PHE A 226 7.39 -0.27 12.49
CA PHE A 226 7.57 0.53 11.29
C PHE A 226 9.00 1.02 11.09
N TYR A 227 9.68 1.42 12.18
CA TYR A 227 11.08 1.81 12.13
C TYR A 227 11.96 0.68 11.61
N GLU A 228 11.78 -0.54 12.12
CA GLU A 228 12.54 -1.72 11.70
C GLU A 228 12.44 -2.00 10.21
N TYR A 229 11.34 -1.66 9.58
CA TYR A 229 11.17 -1.82 8.14
C TYR A 229 11.66 -0.58 7.38
N TYR A 230 11.17 0.61 7.71
CA TYR A 230 11.38 1.80 6.89
C TYR A 230 12.70 2.54 7.15
N ARG A 231 13.38 2.28 8.26
CA ARG A 231 14.61 2.98 8.67
C ARG A 231 15.82 2.06 8.85
N THR A 232 15.75 0.85 8.31
CA THR A 232 16.85 -0.12 8.33
C THR A 232 17.03 -0.73 6.93
N PRO A 233 18.13 -1.43 6.66
CA PRO A 233 18.34 -2.11 5.38
C PRO A 233 17.27 -3.15 5.02
N ARG A 234 16.36 -3.48 5.96
CA ARG A 234 15.24 -4.39 5.71
C ARG A 234 14.33 -3.88 4.58
N GLY A 235 13.97 -2.59 4.58
CA GLY A 235 13.04 -2.04 3.60
C GLY A 235 13.21 -0.55 3.34
N GLU A 236 14.28 0.08 3.88
CA GLU A 236 14.57 1.50 3.65
C GLU A 236 14.76 1.76 2.15
N PHE A 237 14.08 2.78 1.65
CA PHE A 237 14.23 3.24 0.28
C PHE A 237 13.86 4.72 0.18
N THR A 238 14.73 5.49 -0.46
CA THR A 238 14.48 6.91 -0.76
C THR A 238 14.42 7.09 -2.26
N PRO A 239 13.27 7.49 -2.84
CA PRO A 239 13.18 7.79 -4.26
C PRO A 239 14.13 8.90 -4.69
N GLU A 240 14.54 8.89 -5.96
CA GLU A 240 15.36 9.96 -6.52
C GLU A 240 14.67 11.32 -6.38
N GLY A 241 15.41 12.32 -5.96
CA GLY A 241 14.91 13.69 -5.76
C GLY A 241 14.05 13.89 -4.51
N VAL A 242 13.87 12.88 -3.67
CA VAL A 242 13.13 12.95 -2.41
C VAL A 242 14.10 13.04 -1.24
N SER A 243 13.81 13.88 -0.24
CA SER A 243 14.59 13.92 1.00
C SER A 243 14.30 12.65 1.84
N PRO A 244 15.33 11.97 2.37
CA PRO A 244 15.13 10.89 3.33
C PRO A 244 14.26 11.29 4.54
N MET A 245 14.31 12.58 4.91
CA MET A 245 13.54 13.11 6.04
C MET A 245 12.04 13.20 5.79
N THR A 246 11.59 13.15 4.53
CA THR A 246 10.17 13.20 4.16
C THR A 246 9.60 11.86 3.72
N THR A 247 10.43 10.82 3.59
CA THR A 247 9.93 9.48 3.27
C THR A 247 8.96 8.99 4.34
N THR A 248 7.84 8.40 3.93
CA THR A 248 6.72 7.92 4.77
C THR A 248 5.83 9.01 5.39
N HIS A 249 6.17 10.29 5.26
CA HIS A 249 5.44 11.39 5.89
C HIS A 249 4.47 12.06 4.92
N PRO A 250 3.14 11.94 5.10
CA PRO A 250 2.17 12.79 4.41
C PRO A 250 2.28 14.26 4.82
N THR A 251 1.86 15.17 3.95
CA THR A 251 1.73 16.58 4.34
C THR A 251 0.66 16.77 5.40
N LEU A 252 0.94 17.62 6.40
CA LEU A 252 0.03 17.86 7.51
C LEU A 252 -1.31 18.42 7.04
N SER A 253 -1.28 19.41 6.14
CA SER A 253 -2.49 20.08 5.64
C SER A 253 -3.40 19.16 4.82
N SER A 254 -2.88 18.14 4.14
CA SER A 254 -3.68 17.21 3.35
C SER A 254 -4.10 15.95 4.10
N ASN A 255 -3.41 15.56 5.17
CA ASN A 255 -3.66 14.29 5.86
C ASN A 255 -5.10 14.14 6.36
N THR A 256 -5.76 15.26 6.73
CA THR A 256 -7.16 15.27 7.14
C THR A 256 -8.14 14.85 6.04
N LYS A 257 -7.69 14.80 4.76
CA LYS A 257 -8.50 14.25 3.66
C LYS A 257 -8.88 12.79 3.88
N PHE A 258 -8.06 12.03 4.61
CA PHE A 258 -8.45 10.67 5.02
C PHE A 258 -9.71 10.65 5.89
N MET A 259 -10.01 11.70 6.64
CA MET A 259 -11.20 11.73 7.51
C MET A 259 -12.51 11.73 6.72
N ASN A 260 -12.49 12.10 5.43
CA ASN A 260 -13.65 12.00 4.52
C ASN A 260 -13.61 10.74 3.64
N PHE A 261 -12.73 9.79 3.93
CA PHE A 261 -12.59 8.55 3.18
C PHE A 261 -13.28 7.40 3.91
N TYR A 262 -14.24 6.74 3.24
CA TYR A 262 -15.08 5.66 3.76
C TYR A 262 -15.00 4.43 2.84
N PRO A 263 -13.86 3.75 2.80
CA PRO A 263 -13.63 2.69 1.80
C PRO A 263 -14.53 1.47 1.97
N PHE A 264 -15.02 1.19 3.20
CA PHE A 264 -15.83 0.00 3.47
C PHE A 264 -17.34 0.24 3.37
N GLU A 265 -17.77 1.49 3.21
CA GLU A 265 -19.16 1.76 2.85
C GLU A 265 -19.44 1.19 1.44
N ASP A 266 -20.55 0.49 1.30
CA ASP A 266 -20.97 -0.17 0.05
C ASP A 266 -19.98 -1.24 -0.48
N ILE A 267 -19.10 -1.79 0.37
CA ILE A 267 -18.14 -2.83 -0.01
C ILE A 267 -18.84 -4.08 -0.57
N GLU A 268 -20.05 -4.38 -0.11
CA GLU A 268 -20.89 -5.48 -0.57
C GLU A 268 -21.26 -5.37 -2.06
N THR A 269 -21.20 -4.16 -2.63
CA THR A 269 -21.49 -3.93 -4.07
C THR A 269 -20.42 -4.50 -4.99
N ILE A 270 -19.24 -4.86 -4.48
CA ILE A 270 -18.19 -5.52 -5.25
C ILE A 270 -18.64 -6.93 -5.67
N SER A 271 -19.46 -7.62 -4.85
CA SER A 271 -20.03 -8.92 -5.21
C SER A 271 -20.72 -8.86 -6.57
N PRO A 272 -20.63 -9.90 -7.42
CA PRO A 272 -20.06 -11.23 -7.16
C PRO A 272 -18.54 -11.36 -7.41
N ARG A 273 -17.80 -10.26 -7.52
CA ARG A 273 -16.35 -10.31 -7.64
C ARG A 273 -15.73 -10.62 -6.28
N ALA A 274 -14.69 -11.47 -6.27
CA ALA A 274 -14.16 -12.04 -5.05
C ALA A 274 -13.21 -11.09 -4.29
N LEU A 275 -13.28 -11.16 -2.96
CA LEU A 275 -12.38 -10.46 -2.04
C LEU A 275 -11.64 -11.45 -1.14
N LEU A 276 -10.34 -11.28 -1.02
CA LEU A 276 -9.48 -12.00 -0.07
C LEU A 276 -8.84 -11.01 0.90
N PHE A 277 -9.03 -11.25 2.20
CA PHE A 277 -8.42 -10.45 3.26
C PHE A 277 -7.37 -11.28 3.97
N ILE A 278 -6.11 -10.80 3.98
CA ILE A 278 -4.98 -11.45 4.65
C ILE A 278 -4.46 -10.53 5.75
N THR A 279 -4.35 -11.04 6.96
CA THR A 279 -3.79 -10.31 8.10
C THR A 279 -3.02 -11.22 9.03
N GLY A 280 -2.10 -10.67 9.81
CA GLY A 280 -1.41 -11.42 10.85
C GLY A 280 -2.26 -11.57 12.11
N ASP A 281 -2.06 -12.65 12.86
CA ASP A 281 -2.79 -12.90 14.11
C ASP A 281 -2.44 -11.88 15.22
N THR A 282 -1.22 -11.34 15.18
CA THR A 282 -0.74 -10.31 16.11
C THR A 282 -0.67 -8.91 15.49
N ALA A 283 -1.16 -8.74 14.26
CA ALA A 283 -1.13 -7.46 13.57
C ALA A 283 -2.03 -6.42 14.27
N HIS A 284 -1.47 -5.24 14.55
CA HIS A 284 -2.23 -4.13 15.15
C HIS A 284 -3.35 -3.61 14.23
N SER A 285 -3.29 -3.91 12.92
CA SER A 285 -4.29 -3.57 11.91
C SER A 285 -5.34 -4.65 11.66
N ARG A 286 -5.28 -5.77 12.38
CA ARG A 286 -6.16 -6.94 12.16
C ARG A 286 -7.65 -6.56 12.16
N GLU A 287 -8.05 -5.64 13.04
CA GLU A 287 -9.43 -5.16 13.14
C GLU A 287 -10.02 -4.69 11.80
N PHE A 288 -9.22 -4.09 10.93
CA PHE A 288 -9.70 -3.58 9.65
C PHE A 288 -9.99 -4.68 8.64
N SER A 289 -9.18 -5.72 8.60
CA SER A 289 -9.46 -6.89 7.75
C SER A 289 -10.70 -7.65 8.23
N GLU A 290 -10.89 -7.79 9.53
CA GLU A 290 -12.07 -8.44 10.12
C GLU A 290 -13.35 -7.61 9.87
N ASP A 291 -13.30 -6.27 9.99
CA ASP A 291 -14.45 -5.40 9.70
C ASP A 291 -14.82 -5.43 8.21
N ALA A 292 -13.83 -5.33 7.31
CA ALA A 292 -14.07 -5.43 5.88
C ALA A 292 -14.66 -6.79 5.49
N TYR A 293 -14.13 -7.88 6.01
CA TYR A 293 -14.67 -9.22 5.78
C TYR A 293 -16.12 -9.34 6.24
N LYS A 294 -16.45 -8.79 7.42
CA LYS A 294 -17.81 -8.82 7.95
C LYS A 294 -18.80 -8.07 7.05
N ARG A 295 -18.40 -6.94 6.48
CA ARG A 295 -19.25 -6.08 5.63
C ARG A 295 -19.35 -6.57 4.19
N ALA A 296 -18.30 -7.20 3.65
CA ALA A 296 -18.28 -7.69 2.29
C ALA A 296 -19.33 -8.78 2.06
N ALA A 297 -19.87 -8.85 0.82
CA ALA A 297 -20.69 -9.95 0.38
C ALA A 297 -19.83 -11.07 -0.24
N GLU A 298 -20.44 -12.24 -0.45
CA GLU A 298 -19.79 -13.40 -1.08
C GLU A 298 -19.49 -13.15 -2.59
N PRO A 299 -18.44 -13.76 -3.15
CA PRO A 299 -17.45 -14.61 -2.48
C PRO A 299 -16.38 -13.80 -1.74
N LYS A 300 -16.05 -14.22 -0.54
CA LYS A 300 -15.05 -13.59 0.31
C LYS A 300 -14.29 -14.60 1.15
N GLU A 301 -13.04 -14.33 1.43
CA GLU A 301 -12.20 -15.14 2.30
C GLU A 301 -11.42 -14.26 3.30
N LEU A 302 -11.17 -14.78 4.50
CA LEU A 302 -10.30 -14.19 5.49
C LEU A 302 -9.22 -15.20 5.87
N VAL A 303 -7.97 -14.82 5.72
CA VAL A 303 -6.80 -15.61 6.11
C VAL A 303 -6.05 -14.90 7.23
N ILE A 304 -5.92 -15.56 8.37
CA ILE A 304 -5.15 -15.06 9.51
C ILE A 304 -3.84 -15.84 9.57
N VAL A 305 -2.73 -15.14 9.31
CA VAL A 305 -1.39 -15.73 9.29
C VAL A 305 -0.84 -15.81 10.72
N LYS A 306 -0.63 -17.02 11.18
CA LYS A 306 -0.13 -17.27 12.54
C LYS A 306 1.31 -16.77 12.69
N GLY A 307 1.58 -16.08 13.79
CA GLY A 307 2.89 -15.56 14.14
C GLY A 307 3.33 -14.32 13.33
N ALA A 308 2.41 -13.68 12.61
CA ALA A 308 2.70 -12.48 11.83
C ALA A 308 2.16 -11.23 12.51
N GLY A 309 2.99 -10.18 12.61
CA GLY A 309 2.60 -8.81 12.87
C GLY A 309 2.18 -8.11 11.56
N HIS A 310 1.96 -6.80 11.65
CA HIS A 310 1.53 -6.00 10.50
C HIS A 310 2.60 -5.95 9.40
N VAL A 311 3.82 -5.57 9.76
CA VAL A 311 4.94 -5.37 8.83
C VAL A 311 5.58 -6.70 8.39
N ASP A 312 5.38 -7.76 9.14
CA ASP A 312 5.88 -9.08 8.76
C ASP A 312 5.35 -9.54 7.39
N LEU A 313 4.12 -9.14 7.06
CA LEU A 313 3.53 -9.45 5.75
C LEU A 313 3.93 -8.46 4.64
N TYR A 314 4.86 -7.54 4.90
CA TYR A 314 5.44 -6.70 3.86
C TYR A 314 6.54 -7.44 3.09
N ASP A 315 7.39 -8.20 3.79
CA ASP A 315 8.64 -8.72 3.23
C ASP A 315 9.08 -10.10 3.73
N ARG A 316 8.45 -10.64 4.77
CA ARG A 316 8.83 -11.97 5.28
C ARG A 316 8.24 -13.07 4.41
N VAL A 317 9.03 -13.49 3.42
CA VAL A 317 8.61 -14.46 2.39
C VAL A 317 8.22 -15.82 2.96
N GLY A 318 8.71 -16.17 4.16
CA GLY A 318 8.31 -17.37 4.86
C GLY A 318 6.92 -17.28 5.53
N LEU A 319 6.39 -16.07 5.75
CA LEU A 319 5.07 -15.83 6.35
C LEU A 319 4.00 -15.42 5.33
N ILE A 320 4.39 -14.67 4.30
CA ILE A 320 3.46 -14.21 3.27
C ILE A 320 2.87 -15.42 2.52
N PRO A 321 1.54 -15.61 2.51
CA PRO A 321 0.93 -16.78 1.90
C PRO A 321 0.79 -16.65 0.38
N PHE A 322 1.92 -16.57 -0.34
CA PHE A 322 1.94 -16.42 -1.80
C PHE A 322 1.21 -17.55 -2.54
N ALA A 323 1.28 -18.79 -2.02
CA ALA A 323 0.54 -19.90 -2.59
C ALA A 323 -0.99 -19.68 -2.51
N LYS A 324 -1.49 -19.09 -1.41
CA LYS A 324 -2.90 -18.74 -1.26
C LYS A 324 -3.31 -17.61 -2.19
N LEU A 325 -2.46 -16.61 -2.38
CA LEU A 325 -2.70 -15.56 -3.38
C LEU A 325 -2.79 -16.15 -4.80
N ASN A 326 -1.88 -17.06 -5.15
CA ASN A 326 -1.92 -17.74 -6.45
C ASN A 326 -3.17 -18.61 -6.61
N GLU A 327 -3.60 -19.34 -5.58
CA GLU A 327 -4.85 -20.11 -5.59
C GLU A 327 -6.06 -19.19 -5.83
N PHE A 328 -6.16 -18.10 -5.07
CA PHE A 328 -7.25 -17.15 -5.17
C PHE A 328 -7.34 -16.51 -6.56
N PHE A 329 -6.25 -15.92 -7.05
CA PHE A 329 -6.25 -15.31 -8.38
C PHE A 329 -6.40 -16.35 -9.50
N GLY A 330 -5.86 -17.56 -9.33
CA GLY A 330 -6.07 -18.66 -10.27
C GLY A 330 -7.53 -19.04 -10.40
N GLN A 331 -8.24 -19.09 -9.29
CA GLN A 331 -9.67 -19.40 -9.27
C GLN A 331 -10.52 -18.29 -9.93
N TYR A 332 -10.25 -17.02 -9.63
CA TYR A 332 -11.14 -15.92 -10.01
C TYR A 332 -10.70 -15.17 -11.28
N LEU A 333 -9.47 -15.31 -11.71
CA LEU A 333 -9.00 -14.78 -13.00
C LEU A 333 -8.87 -15.87 -14.08
N GLY A 334 -9.04 -17.13 -13.72
CA GLY A 334 -8.96 -18.26 -14.64
C GLY A 334 -7.51 -18.49 -15.11
N LYS A 335 -6.79 -19.33 -14.43
CA LYS A 335 -5.44 -19.74 -14.81
C LYS A 335 -5.41 -21.21 -15.20
#